data_eb07af44ca9909ed96b798c8dfb24d0c
#
_entry.id   eb07af44ca9909ed96b798c8dfb24d0c
#
_cell.length_a   1.000
_cell.length_b   1.000
_cell.length_c   1.000
_cell.angle_alpha   90.00
_cell.angle_beta   90.00
_cell.angle_gamma   90.00
#
_symmetry.space_group_name_H-M   'P 1'
#
loop_
_entity.id
_entity.type
_entity.pdbx_description
1 polymer ?
#
loop_
_entity_poly.entity_id
_entity_poly.type
_entity_poly.pdbx_seq_one_letter_code
_entity_poly.pdbx_strand_id
1 'polypeptide(L)'
;MATQKTKTAGAIKAGRGKYHFRVAKMKKVAAGTGYSTSHGGVVEGARMLFGYIHKPRGTGSRMHSHKNEQFNYVVKGTLKGSVNGKRVLAPAGTLIYIPANAPHTLVSTPDEDVIFLALKDLSHGIIGKAVDGTMVGPHYEPGFGPKAASHKRAAKK
;
A
#
# COMPACT_ATOMS: atom_id res chain seq x y z
N MET A 1 3.23 -31.01 6.04
CA MET A 1 3.78 -30.36 4.84
C MET A 1 4.35 -29.01 5.21
N ALA A 2 5.59 -28.72 4.83
CA ALA A 2 6.18 -27.42 5.09
C ALA A 2 5.37 -26.31 4.39
N THR A 3 4.94 -25.30 5.14
CA THR A 3 4.33 -24.09 4.61
C THR A 3 5.34 -23.37 3.72
N GLN A 4 4.95 -23.07 2.50
CA GLN A 4 5.81 -22.32 1.57
C GLN A 4 6.01 -20.90 2.11
N LYS A 5 7.25 -20.54 2.40
CA LYS A 5 7.62 -19.24 2.97
C LYS A 5 7.34 -18.12 1.96
N THR A 6 6.64 -17.08 2.41
CA THR A 6 6.43 -15.84 1.67
C THR A 6 7.50 -14.81 2.02
N LYS A 7 7.76 -13.86 1.13
CA LYS A 7 8.66 -12.71 1.38
C LYS A 7 7.95 -11.61 2.20
N THR A 8 6.63 -11.55 2.09
CA THR A 8 5.80 -10.64 2.90
C THR A 8 5.19 -11.42 4.06
N ALA A 9 5.40 -10.93 5.29
CA ALA A 9 4.78 -11.52 6.47
C ALA A 9 3.24 -11.45 6.37
N GLY A 10 2.56 -12.58 6.57
CA GLY A 10 1.10 -12.69 6.50
C GLY A 10 0.52 -12.86 5.09
N ALA A 11 1.33 -12.79 4.03
CA ALA A 11 0.89 -13.10 2.68
C ALA A 11 0.57 -14.58 2.49
N ILE A 12 -0.32 -14.89 1.55
CA ILE A 12 -0.63 -16.26 1.16
C ILE A 12 0.20 -16.63 -0.07
N LYS A 13 0.78 -17.83 -0.07
CA LYS A 13 1.49 -18.38 -1.23
C LYS A 13 0.50 -19.07 -2.16
N ALA A 14 0.46 -18.64 -3.41
CA ALA A 14 -0.30 -19.28 -4.48
C ALA A 14 0.39 -20.56 -4.98
N GLY A 15 -0.36 -21.43 -5.59
CA GLY A 15 0.12 -22.71 -6.12
C GLY A 15 -0.19 -23.90 -5.21
N ARG A 16 0.23 -25.09 -5.62
CA ARG A 16 -0.03 -26.36 -4.90
C ARG A 16 -1.51 -26.57 -4.54
N GLY A 17 -2.39 -26.35 -5.54
CA GLY A 17 -3.84 -26.48 -5.36
C GLY A 17 -4.55 -25.20 -4.94
N LYS A 18 -3.83 -24.14 -4.61
CA LYS A 18 -4.39 -22.82 -4.26
C LYS A 18 -4.26 -21.85 -5.44
N TYR A 19 -5.32 -21.74 -6.24
CA TYR A 19 -5.30 -20.98 -7.48
C TYR A 19 -6.33 -19.84 -7.56
N HIS A 20 -7.22 -19.70 -6.57
CA HIS A 20 -8.18 -18.60 -6.51
C HIS A 20 -8.29 -18.06 -5.07
N PHE A 21 -8.48 -16.75 -4.95
CA PHE A 21 -8.44 -16.04 -3.68
C PHE A 21 -9.50 -14.95 -3.64
N ARG A 22 -10.27 -14.91 -2.56
CA ARG A 22 -11.22 -13.81 -2.31
C ARG A 22 -10.49 -12.70 -1.57
N VAL A 23 -9.69 -11.94 -2.29
CA VAL A 23 -8.68 -11.00 -1.74
C VAL A 23 -9.27 -9.95 -0.79
N ALA A 24 -10.49 -9.49 -1.04
CA ALA A 24 -11.17 -8.53 -0.16
C ALA A 24 -11.54 -9.12 1.22
N LYS A 25 -11.58 -10.46 1.34
CA LYS A 25 -11.93 -11.19 2.58
C LYS A 25 -10.73 -11.79 3.28
N MET A 26 -9.54 -11.67 2.72
CA MET A 26 -8.32 -12.20 3.30
C MET A 26 -7.89 -11.38 4.53
N LYS A 27 -7.11 -12.00 5.40
CA LYS A 27 -6.43 -11.29 6.49
C LYS A 27 -5.61 -10.13 5.92
N LYS A 28 -5.81 -8.95 6.48
CA LYS A 28 -5.10 -7.75 6.06
C LYS A 28 -3.65 -7.75 6.54
N VAL A 29 -2.76 -7.43 5.64
CA VAL A 29 -1.32 -7.31 5.84
C VAL A 29 -0.94 -5.85 5.68
N ALA A 30 -0.07 -5.34 6.55
CA ALA A 30 0.48 -4.00 6.41
C ALA A 30 1.40 -3.93 5.18
N ALA A 31 1.18 -2.94 4.33
CA ALA A 31 1.96 -2.71 3.13
C ALA A 31 2.77 -1.42 3.26
N GLY A 32 3.84 -1.47 4.03
CA GLY A 32 4.70 -0.32 4.31
C GLY A 32 4.65 0.14 5.77
N THR A 33 4.76 -0.81 6.70
CA THR A 33 4.86 -0.52 8.14
C THR A 33 5.93 0.53 8.43
N GLY A 34 5.56 1.57 9.18
CA GLY A 34 6.45 2.66 9.58
C GLY A 34 6.48 3.85 8.61
N TYR A 35 5.97 3.72 7.38
CA TYR A 35 5.91 4.85 6.42
C TYR A 35 4.60 4.95 5.63
N SER A 36 3.69 4.01 5.78
CA SER A 36 2.41 3.99 5.04
C SER A 36 1.26 3.46 5.88
N THR A 37 0.04 3.94 5.57
CA THR A 37 -1.22 3.44 6.12
C THR A 37 -1.81 2.29 5.29
N SER A 38 -1.16 1.89 4.21
CA SER A 38 -1.64 0.84 3.31
C SER A 38 -1.72 -0.51 3.99
N HIS A 39 -2.82 -1.23 3.75
CA HIS A 39 -3.01 -2.59 4.25
C HIS A 39 -4.00 -3.35 3.36
N GLY A 40 -3.90 -4.66 3.34
CA GLY A 40 -4.82 -5.48 2.56
C GLY A 40 -4.41 -6.93 2.40
N GLY A 41 -5.14 -7.66 1.59
CA GLY A 41 -4.85 -9.05 1.26
C GLY A 41 -3.71 -9.14 0.25
N VAL A 42 -2.71 -9.95 0.54
CA VAL A 42 -1.51 -10.12 -0.29
C VAL A 42 -1.33 -11.58 -0.66
N VAL A 43 -1.14 -11.83 -1.95
CA VAL A 43 -0.87 -13.16 -2.51
C VAL A 43 0.45 -13.13 -3.26
N GLU A 44 1.31 -14.08 -2.96
CA GLU A 44 2.59 -14.24 -3.65
C GLU A 44 2.57 -15.47 -4.55
N GLY A 45 2.80 -15.26 -5.85
CA GLY A 45 3.06 -16.32 -6.82
C GLY A 45 4.52 -16.73 -6.84
N ALA A 46 4.98 -17.31 -7.93
CA ALA A 46 6.38 -17.69 -8.13
C ALA A 46 7.29 -16.48 -8.42
N ARG A 47 6.78 -15.53 -9.21
CA ARG A 47 7.54 -14.36 -9.71
C ARG A 47 6.89 -13.01 -9.43
N MET A 48 5.63 -13.00 -9.05
CA MET A 48 4.82 -11.81 -8.84
C MET A 48 4.10 -11.84 -7.51
N LEU A 49 3.90 -10.65 -6.97
CA LEU A 49 3.08 -10.39 -5.79
C LEU A 49 1.85 -9.58 -6.23
N PHE A 50 0.70 -9.95 -5.71
CA PHE A 50 -0.55 -9.22 -5.87
C PHE A 50 -1.03 -8.73 -4.51
N GLY A 51 -1.37 -7.44 -4.41
CA GLY A 51 -2.00 -6.86 -3.23
C GLY A 51 -3.33 -6.21 -3.56
N TYR A 52 -4.36 -6.53 -2.81
CA TYR A 52 -5.62 -5.80 -2.79
C TYR A 52 -5.58 -4.82 -1.62
N ILE A 53 -5.20 -3.59 -1.90
CA ILE A 53 -4.73 -2.65 -0.88
C ILE A 53 -5.76 -1.56 -0.63
N HIS A 54 -6.03 -1.36 0.64
CA HIS A 54 -6.84 -0.28 1.19
C HIS A 54 -5.95 0.81 1.78
N LYS A 55 -6.25 2.05 1.48
CA LYS A 55 -5.58 3.22 2.04
C LYS A 55 -6.63 4.20 2.54
N PRO A 56 -6.72 4.46 3.85
CA PRO A 56 -7.72 5.37 4.41
C PRO A 56 -7.61 6.78 3.83
N ARG A 57 -8.73 7.43 3.62
CA ARG A 57 -8.80 8.81 3.09
C ARG A 57 -7.94 9.78 3.90
N GLY A 58 -7.31 10.73 3.21
CA GLY A 58 -6.46 11.74 3.84
C GLY A 58 -5.17 11.20 4.44
N THR A 59 -4.79 9.97 4.10
CA THR A 59 -3.58 9.32 4.62
C THR A 59 -2.79 8.65 3.51
N GLY A 60 -1.56 8.31 3.78
CA GLY A 60 -0.77 7.57 2.81
C GLY A 60 0.66 7.31 3.22
N SER A 61 1.50 7.19 2.23
CA SER A 61 2.91 6.91 2.43
C SER A 61 3.73 8.20 2.49
N ARG A 62 4.78 8.19 3.30
CA ARG A 62 5.89 9.11 3.16
C ARG A 62 6.71 8.75 1.92
N MET A 63 7.62 9.64 1.52
CA MET A 63 8.55 9.35 0.44
C MET A 63 9.36 8.10 0.78
N HIS A 64 9.28 7.10 -0.07
CA HIS A 64 9.95 5.81 0.12
C HIS A 64 10.34 5.22 -1.24
N SER A 65 11.11 4.16 -1.21
CA SER A 65 11.50 3.38 -2.39
C SER A 65 11.55 1.90 -2.04
N HIS A 66 11.53 1.07 -3.07
CA HIS A 66 11.72 -0.38 -2.95
C HIS A 66 12.41 -0.91 -4.20
N LYS A 67 13.04 -2.06 -4.06
CA LYS A 67 13.83 -2.67 -5.14
C LYS A 67 12.98 -3.36 -6.21
N ASN A 68 11.74 -3.68 -5.90
CA ASN A 68 10.82 -4.24 -6.88
C ASN A 68 10.25 -3.16 -7.79
N GLU A 69 10.00 -3.53 -9.03
CA GLU A 69 9.12 -2.82 -9.96
C GLU A 69 7.66 -2.98 -9.51
N GLN A 70 6.83 -1.97 -9.71
CA GLN A 70 5.44 -1.99 -9.27
C GLN A 70 4.50 -1.30 -10.26
N PHE A 71 3.32 -1.91 -10.43
CA PHE A 71 2.12 -1.25 -10.96
C PHE A 71 1.08 -1.11 -9.87
N ASN A 72 0.39 0.03 -9.83
CA ASN A 72 -0.82 0.23 -9.04
C ASN A 72 -1.97 0.57 -9.97
N TYR A 73 -3.05 -0.20 -9.89
CA TYR A 73 -4.31 0.13 -10.56
C TYR A 73 -5.33 0.61 -9.53
N VAL A 74 -5.81 1.84 -9.66
CA VAL A 74 -6.78 2.43 -8.73
C VAL A 74 -8.18 1.92 -9.06
N VAL A 75 -8.78 1.21 -8.13
CA VAL A 75 -10.14 0.65 -8.27
C VAL A 75 -11.20 1.63 -7.75
N LYS A 76 -10.90 2.32 -6.65
CA LYS A 76 -11.81 3.25 -5.97
C LYS A 76 -11.03 4.40 -5.37
N GLY A 77 -11.63 5.60 -5.38
CA GLY A 77 -11.03 6.80 -4.82
C GLY A 77 -9.96 7.42 -5.72
N THR A 78 -9.17 8.31 -5.15
CA THR A 78 -8.12 9.04 -5.87
C THR A 78 -6.84 9.07 -5.06
N LEU A 79 -5.74 8.66 -5.69
CA LEU A 79 -4.38 8.83 -5.17
C LEU A 79 -3.75 10.10 -5.74
N LYS A 80 -3.01 10.82 -4.90
CA LYS A 80 -2.17 11.96 -5.29
C LYS A 80 -0.76 11.77 -4.73
N GLY A 81 0.23 12.33 -5.39
CA GLY A 81 1.60 12.27 -4.91
C GLY A 81 2.61 12.50 -6.02
N SER A 82 3.70 11.78 -5.97
CA SER A 82 4.75 11.84 -6.99
C SER A 82 5.44 10.49 -7.17
N VAL A 83 5.91 10.25 -8.36
CA VAL A 83 6.79 9.13 -8.71
C VAL A 83 8.00 9.72 -9.43
N ASN A 84 9.17 9.45 -8.89
CA ASN A 84 10.45 9.91 -9.46
C ASN A 84 10.46 11.42 -9.78
N GLY A 85 9.92 12.24 -8.86
CA GLY A 85 9.84 13.69 -8.97
C GLY A 85 8.67 14.22 -9.82
N LYS A 86 7.92 13.37 -10.50
CA LYS A 86 6.76 13.78 -11.31
C LYS A 86 5.46 13.64 -10.54
N ARG A 87 4.63 14.66 -10.57
CA ARG A 87 3.30 14.65 -9.93
C ARG A 87 2.41 13.58 -10.53
N VAL A 88 1.67 12.91 -9.65
CA VAL A 88 0.64 11.92 -9.98
C VAL A 88 -0.69 12.35 -9.37
N LEU A 89 -1.73 12.36 -10.19
CA LEU A 89 -3.12 12.43 -9.76
C LEU A 89 -3.86 11.28 -10.44
N ALA A 90 -4.30 10.32 -9.64
CA ALA A 90 -4.78 9.05 -10.12
C ALA A 90 -6.18 8.72 -9.56
N PRO A 91 -7.27 9.16 -10.22
CA PRO A 91 -8.62 8.69 -9.91
C PRO A 91 -8.81 7.21 -10.28
N ALA A 92 -9.93 6.62 -9.88
CA ALA A 92 -10.30 5.26 -10.25
C ALA A 92 -10.17 5.03 -11.76
N GLY A 93 -9.62 3.89 -12.16
CA GLY A 93 -9.31 3.55 -13.55
C GLY A 93 -7.91 3.95 -14.02
N THR A 94 -7.10 4.55 -13.16
CA THR A 94 -5.72 4.97 -13.49
C THR A 94 -4.72 3.89 -13.12
N LEU A 95 -3.78 3.62 -14.02
CA LEU A 95 -2.60 2.80 -13.77
C LEU A 95 -1.41 3.70 -13.46
N ILE A 96 -0.75 3.43 -12.33
CA ILE A 96 0.48 4.11 -11.92
C ILE A 96 1.63 3.12 -12.07
N TYR A 97 2.69 3.53 -12.75
CA TYR A 97 3.93 2.77 -12.87
C TYR A 97 5.00 3.32 -11.92
N ILE A 98 5.61 2.45 -11.15
CA ILE A 98 6.67 2.77 -10.20
C ILE A 98 7.90 1.93 -10.56
N PRO A 99 8.93 2.53 -11.17
CA PRO A 99 10.17 1.80 -11.47
C PRO A 99 10.86 1.30 -10.20
N ALA A 100 11.67 0.26 -10.34
CA ALA A 100 12.55 -0.20 -9.28
C ALA A 100 13.40 0.96 -8.73
N ASN A 101 13.50 1.08 -7.42
CA ASN A 101 14.25 2.09 -6.68
C ASN A 101 13.78 3.55 -6.86
N ALA A 102 12.71 3.81 -7.62
CA ALA A 102 12.19 5.17 -7.79
C ALA A 102 11.59 5.69 -6.47
N PRO A 103 12.02 6.86 -5.97
CA PRO A 103 11.38 7.48 -4.82
C PRO A 103 9.96 7.91 -5.19
N HIS A 104 9.01 7.58 -4.32
CA HIS A 104 7.60 7.88 -4.56
C HIS A 104 6.83 8.07 -3.26
N THR A 105 5.74 8.81 -3.36
CA THR A 105 4.75 8.97 -2.31
C THR A 105 3.37 8.98 -2.92
N LEU A 106 2.43 8.27 -2.32
CA LEU A 106 1.03 8.23 -2.74
C LEU A 106 0.13 8.35 -1.51
N VAL A 107 -0.77 9.30 -1.57
CA VAL A 107 -1.70 9.68 -0.50
C VAL A 107 -3.12 9.64 -1.06
N SER A 108 -4.05 9.08 -0.30
CA SER A 108 -5.48 9.15 -0.62
C SER A 108 -5.98 10.58 -0.40
N THR A 109 -6.76 11.10 -1.35
CA THR A 109 -7.40 12.40 -1.15
C THR A 109 -8.38 12.35 0.03
N PRO A 110 -8.72 13.51 0.65
CA PRO A 110 -9.63 13.53 1.79
C PRO A 110 -11.08 13.09 1.51
N ASP A 111 -11.45 12.94 0.25
CA ASP A 111 -12.84 12.69 -0.17
C ASP A 111 -13.33 11.29 0.23
N GLU A 112 -12.52 10.27 -0.07
CA GLU A 112 -12.87 8.89 0.21
C GLU A 112 -11.64 7.99 0.34
N ASP A 113 -11.84 6.81 0.95
CA ASP A 113 -10.84 5.77 1.01
C ASP A 113 -10.47 5.28 -0.39
N VAL A 114 -9.23 4.89 -0.57
CA VAL A 114 -8.73 4.33 -1.82
C VAL A 114 -8.60 2.82 -1.71
N ILE A 115 -9.01 2.13 -2.77
CA ILE A 115 -8.68 0.73 -3.02
C ILE A 115 -7.86 0.68 -4.31
N PHE A 116 -6.70 0.07 -4.26
CA PHE A 116 -5.87 -0.16 -5.42
C PHE A 116 -5.28 -1.57 -5.45
N LEU A 117 -5.00 -2.05 -6.65
CA LEU A 117 -4.32 -3.31 -6.87
C LEU A 117 -2.83 -3.02 -7.03
N ALA A 118 -2.01 -3.63 -6.19
CA ALA A 118 -0.56 -3.54 -6.28
C ALA A 118 -0.02 -4.82 -6.91
N LEU A 119 0.70 -4.67 -8.02
CA LEU A 119 1.40 -5.78 -8.68
C LEU A 119 2.90 -5.46 -8.62
N LYS A 120 3.64 -6.34 -7.98
CA LYS A 120 5.10 -6.22 -7.84
C LYS A 120 5.80 -7.47 -8.35
N ASP A 121 7.01 -7.30 -8.86
CA ASP A 121 7.89 -8.46 -8.98
C ASP A 121 8.25 -9.00 -7.58
N LEU A 122 8.56 -10.27 -7.48
CA LEU A 122 8.81 -10.96 -6.22
C LEU A 122 10.31 -11.03 -5.86
N SER A 123 11.10 -10.07 -6.31
CA SER A 123 12.50 -9.94 -5.89
C SER A 123 12.61 -9.65 -4.38
N HIS A 124 11.65 -8.88 -3.86
CA HIS A 124 11.52 -8.49 -2.46
C HIS A 124 10.06 -8.64 -2.02
N GLY A 125 9.79 -8.51 -0.72
CA GLY A 125 8.43 -8.42 -0.19
C GLY A 125 7.76 -7.07 -0.48
N ILE A 126 6.59 -6.84 0.10
CA ILE A 126 5.79 -5.63 -0.17
C ILE A 126 6.37 -4.35 0.49
N ILE A 127 7.18 -4.50 1.53
CA ILE A 127 7.71 -3.37 2.32
C ILE A 127 9.00 -2.84 1.69
N GLY A 128 9.07 -1.52 1.52
CA GLY A 128 10.25 -0.79 1.09
C GLY A 128 10.95 -0.06 2.25
N LYS A 129 11.64 1.04 1.91
CA LYS A 129 12.37 1.90 2.86
C LYS A 129 11.95 3.36 2.68
N ALA A 130 11.79 4.08 3.79
CA ALA A 130 11.70 5.54 3.74
C ALA A 130 12.98 6.13 3.12
N VAL A 131 12.84 7.17 2.32
CA VAL A 131 13.97 7.77 1.56
C VAL A 131 15.04 8.34 2.49
N ASP A 132 14.63 8.90 3.62
CA ASP A 132 15.54 9.42 4.65
C ASP A 132 16.04 8.35 5.63
N GLY A 133 15.67 7.07 5.42
CA GLY A 133 16.03 5.96 6.29
C GLY A 133 15.27 5.91 7.61
N THR A 134 14.35 6.86 7.88
CA THR A 134 13.58 6.91 9.12
C THR A 134 12.19 6.29 8.94
N MET A 135 11.75 5.50 9.92
CA MET A 135 10.44 4.84 9.93
C MET A 135 9.53 5.49 10.97
N VAL A 136 9.41 6.82 10.89
CA VAL A 136 8.71 7.64 11.90
C VAL A 136 7.19 7.77 11.69
N GLY A 137 6.65 6.97 10.80
CA GLY A 137 5.20 6.88 10.59
C GLY A 137 4.74 7.32 9.20
N PRO A 138 3.46 7.07 8.91
CA PRO A 138 2.83 7.45 7.65
C PRO A 138 2.69 8.96 7.45
N HIS A 139 2.30 9.36 6.25
CA HIS A 139 1.80 10.70 5.96
C HIS A 139 0.32 10.81 6.33
N TYR A 140 -0.02 11.92 6.96
CA TYR A 140 -1.42 12.31 7.26
C TYR A 140 -1.68 13.71 6.73
N GLU A 141 -2.75 13.88 6.00
CA GLU A 141 -3.27 15.22 5.65
C GLU A 141 -3.78 15.94 6.90
N PRO A 142 -3.84 17.28 6.92
CA PRO A 142 -4.37 18.03 8.06
C PRO A 142 -5.76 17.52 8.48
N GLY A 143 -5.92 17.20 9.77
CA GLY A 143 -7.18 16.68 10.33
C GLY A 143 -7.38 15.18 10.25
N PHE A 144 -6.44 14.40 9.66
CA PHE A 144 -6.55 12.95 9.49
C PHE A 144 -5.59 12.13 10.37
N GLY A 145 -4.64 12.77 11.02
CA GLY A 145 -3.71 12.08 11.92
C GLY A 145 -4.33 11.57 13.21
N PRO A 146 -3.65 10.67 13.94
CA PRO A 146 -4.14 10.09 15.19
C PRO A 146 -4.55 11.12 16.25
N LYS A 147 -3.84 12.24 16.37
CA LYS A 147 -4.16 13.34 17.30
C LYS A 147 -5.48 14.02 16.95
N ALA A 148 -5.79 14.20 15.67
CA ALA A 148 -7.05 14.78 15.21
C ALA A 148 -8.25 13.86 15.51
N ALA A 149 -8.06 12.56 15.44
CA ALA A 149 -9.10 11.59 15.81
C ALA A 149 -9.43 11.62 17.31
N SER A 150 -8.43 11.83 18.18
CA SER A 150 -8.65 11.94 19.64
C SER A 150 -9.44 13.18 20.01
N HIS A 151 -9.23 14.30 19.36
CA HIS A 151 -10.01 15.53 19.59
C HIS A 151 -11.49 15.42 19.16
N LYS A 152 -11.78 14.68 18.07
CA LYS A 152 -13.15 14.44 17.63
C LYS A 152 -13.96 13.56 18.59
N ARG A 153 -13.30 12.66 19.31
CA ARG A 153 -13.96 11.83 20.35
C ARG A 153 -14.28 12.61 21.62
N ALA A 154 -13.45 13.56 21.99
CA ALA A 154 -13.68 14.42 23.17
C ALA A 154 -14.84 15.42 22.97
N ALA A 155 -15.10 15.88 21.75
CA ALA A 155 -16.17 16.82 21.42
C ALA A 155 -17.57 16.18 21.31
N LYS A 156 -17.71 14.86 21.45
CA LYS A 156 -18.99 14.12 21.39
C LYS A 156 -19.49 13.60 22.74
N LYS A 157 -18.94 14.10 23.85
CA LYS A 157 -19.45 13.82 25.21
C LYS A 157 -20.32 14.96 25.74
#